data_9fe30e2fc405f499dbb793bd378ca955
#
_entry.id   9fe30e2fc405f499dbb793bd378ca955
#
_cell.length_a   1.000
_cell.length_b   1.000
_cell.length_c   1.000
_cell.angle_alpha   90.00
_cell.angle_beta   90.00
_cell.angle_gamma   90.00
#
_symmetry.space_group_name_H-M   'P 1'
#
loop_
_entity.id
_entity.type
_entity.pdbx_description
1 polymer ?
#
loop_
_entity_poly.entity_id
_entity_poly.type
_entity_poly.pdbx_seq_one_letter_code
_entity_poly.pdbx_strand_id
1 'polypeptide(L)'
;MALTDSIGDGLTKIRNASRAKHPTVELRFSRVLSQILEVLKREGFIRAYKAVGDTPAQRGLRVYLKYSQKTPAVTQLTRVSKPGVRVYRKATTLPRILGGLGVAVVSTSRGMMTEREAYQQHIGGEVLCYVW
;
A
#
# COMPACT_ATOMS: atom_id res chain seq x y z
N MET A 1 -16.72 -15.37 -13.45
CA MET A 1 -16.42 -14.88 -12.10
C MET A 1 -15.64 -13.58 -12.20
N ALA A 2 -16.11 -12.56 -11.54
CA ALA A 2 -15.40 -11.31 -11.53
C ALA A 2 -14.12 -11.44 -10.70
N LEU A 3 -13.01 -10.98 -11.26
CA LEU A 3 -11.76 -10.90 -10.52
C LEU A 3 -11.87 -9.75 -9.53
N THR A 4 -11.78 -10.08 -8.24
CA THR A 4 -11.79 -9.05 -7.20
C THR A 4 -10.39 -8.51 -7.03
N ASP A 5 -10.21 -7.21 -7.19
CA ASP A 5 -8.96 -6.56 -6.88
C ASP A 5 -9.10 -5.91 -5.49
N SER A 6 -8.99 -6.73 -4.45
CA SER A 6 -9.11 -6.25 -3.08
C SER A 6 -8.02 -5.23 -2.74
N ILE A 7 -6.86 -5.34 -3.37
CA ILE A 7 -5.78 -4.39 -3.18
C ILE A 7 -6.15 -3.04 -3.77
N GLY A 8 -6.56 -3.02 -5.05
CA GLY A 8 -6.96 -1.78 -5.72
C GLY A 8 -8.12 -1.11 -5.01
N ASP A 9 -9.11 -1.89 -4.57
CA ASP A 9 -10.25 -1.36 -3.83
C ASP A 9 -9.81 -0.74 -2.50
N GLY A 10 -8.93 -1.42 -1.77
CA GLY A 10 -8.41 -0.91 -0.51
C GLY A 10 -7.61 0.38 -0.69
N LEU A 11 -6.73 0.43 -1.69
CA LEU A 11 -5.94 1.61 -1.96
C LEU A 11 -6.82 2.79 -2.37
N THR A 12 -7.87 2.54 -3.15
CA THR A 12 -8.83 3.58 -3.54
C THR A 12 -9.55 4.13 -2.32
N LYS A 13 -9.96 3.26 -1.39
CA LYS A 13 -10.64 3.69 -0.16
C LYS A 13 -9.73 4.56 0.70
N ILE A 14 -8.46 4.19 0.83
CA ILE A 14 -7.48 4.99 1.58
C ILE A 14 -7.32 6.37 0.93
N ARG A 15 -7.16 6.41 -0.39
CA ARG A 15 -7.00 7.66 -1.11
C ARG A 15 -8.20 8.57 -0.93
N ASN A 16 -9.40 8.02 -1.10
CA ASN A 16 -10.63 8.79 -0.98
C ASN A 16 -10.83 9.29 0.45
N ALA A 17 -10.57 8.45 1.46
CA ALA A 17 -10.68 8.84 2.86
C ALA A 17 -9.68 9.94 3.22
N SER A 18 -8.45 9.86 2.69
CA SER A 18 -7.45 10.91 2.90
C SER A 18 -7.88 12.24 2.30
N ARG A 19 -8.45 12.23 1.10
CA ARG A 19 -8.96 13.43 0.45
C ARG A 19 -10.13 14.04 1.22
N ALA A 20 -10.98 13.19 1.79
CA ALA A 20 -12.13 13.63 2.59
C ALA A 20 -11.74 13.96 4.03
N LYS A 21 -10.48 13.76 4.40
CA LYS A 21 -9.93 14.03 5.74
C LYS A 21 -10.60 13.24 6.85
N HIS A 22 -10.95 11.98 6.55
CA HIS A 22 -11.48 11.07 7.57
C HIS A 22 -10.34 10.62 8.50
N PRO A 23 -10.60 10.43 9.79
CA PRO A 23 -9.56 9.95 10.71
C PRO A 23 -9.21 8.48 10.50
N THR A 24 -10.18 7.67 10.07
CA THR A 24 -9.97 6.24 9.85
C THR A 24 -10.72 5.79 8.61
N VAL A 25 -10.33 4.63 8.11
CA VAL A 25 -11.06 3.97 7.02
C VAL A 25 -11.01 2.47 7.26
N GLU A 26 -12.09 1.78 6.95
CA GLU A 26 -12.16 0.33 7.09
C GLU A 26 -12.10 -0.32 5.72
N LEU A 27 -11.25 -1.35 5.64
CA LEU A 27 -11.00 -2.10 4.42
C LEU A 27 -11.38 -3.56 4.64
N ARG A 28 -11.70 -4.25 3.56
CA ARG A 28 -11.87 -5.69 3.59
C ARG A 28 -10.53 -6.34 3.91
N PHE A 29 -10.55 -7.37 4.76
CA PHE A 29 -9.31 -8.05 5.13
C PHE A 29 -8.65 -8.71 3.92
N SER A 30 -7.35 -8.51 3.79
CA SER A 30 -6.52 -9.16 2.80
C SER A 30 -5.12 -9.28 3.39
N ARG A 31 -4.53 -10.46 3.28
CA ARG A 31 -3.16 -10.68 3.78
C ARG A 31 -2.16 -9.77 3.07
N VAL A 32 -2.28 -9.67 1.74
CA VAL A 32 -1.38 -8.82 0.96
C VAL A 32 -1.59 -7.36 1.33
N LEU A 33 -2.84 -6.94 1.49
CA LEU A 33 -3.15 -5.56 1.86
C LEU A 33 -2.57 -5.22 3.23
N SER A 34 -2.65 -6.14 4.20
CA SER A 34 -2.07 -5.89 5.52
C SER A 34 -0.55 -5.73 5.45
N GLN A 35 0.11 -6.46 4.55
CA GLN A 35 1.55 -6.31 4.33
C GLN A 35 1.89 -4.97 3.69
N ILE A 36 1.07 -4.50 2.77
CA ILE A 36 1.23 -3.17 2.18
C ILE A 36 1.06 -2.10 3.26
N LEU A 37 0.05 -2.26 4.12
CA LEU A 37 -0.18 -1.31 5.21
C LEU A 37 1.00 -1.24 6.18
N GLU A 38 1.67 -2.37 6.42
CA GLU A 38 2.86 -2.37 7.27
C GLU A 38 3.98 -1.52 6.66
N VAL A 39 4.18 -1.59 5.35
CA VAL A 39 5.15 -0.76 4.65
C VAL A 39 4.75 0.71 4.75
N LEU A 40 3.48 1.04 4.49
CA LEU A 40 2.99 2.42 4.57
C LEU A 40 3.18 3.00 5.98
N LYS A 41 2.96 2.18 7.01
CA LYS A 41 3.16 2.60 8.40
C LYS A 41 4.64 2.90 8.67
N ARG A 42 5.53 2.01 8.27
CA ARG A 42 6.97 2.20 8.46
C ARG A 42 7.48 3.45 7.75
N GLU A 43 6.93 3.75 6.57
CA GLU A 43 7.35 4.92 5.79
C GLU A 43 6.65 6.20 6.22
N GLY A 44 5.75 6.13 7.19
CA GLY A 44 5.11 7.31 7.74
C GLY A 44 3.92 7.83 6.97
N PHE A 45 3.32 7.02 6.10
CA PHE A 45 2.15 7.43 5.32
C PHE A 45 0.84 7.23 6.07
N ILE A 46 0.80 6.28 7.02
CA ILE A 46 -0.35 6.08 7.91
C ILE A 46 0.14 6.02 9.35
N ARG A 47 -0.76 6.28 10.30
CA ARG A 47 -0.42 6.22 11.72
C ARG A 47 -0.32 4.79 12.21
N ALA A 48 -1.30 3.97 11.87
CA ALA A 48 -1.40 2.59 12.34
C ALA A 48 -2.47 1.86 11.55
N TYR A 49 -2.54 0.57 11.74
CA TYR A 49 -3.65 -0.25 11.25
C TYR A 49 -3.85 -1.41 12.21
N LYS A 50 -5.05 -1.98 12.20
CA LYS A 50 -5.32 -3.19 12.99
C LYS A 50 -6.39 -4.03 12.32
N ALA A 51 -6.34 -5.33 12.57
CA ALA A 51 -7.40 -6.23 12.16
C ALA A 51 -8.59 -6.05 13.08
N VAL A 52 -9.80 -6.04 12.52
CA VAL A 52 -11.05 -5.89 13.27
C VAL A 52 -12.02 -6.99 12.85
N GLY A 53 -13.04 -7.24 13.65
CA GLY A 53 -14.05 -8.24 13.37
C GLY A 53 -13.86 -9.53 14.17
N ASP A 54 -14.95 -10.07 14.69
CA ASP A 54 -14.91 -11.23 15.59
C ASP A 54 -14.97 -12.55 14.84
N THR A 55 -15.47 -12.55 13.61
CA THR A 55 -15.60 -13.76 12.79
C THR A 55 -14.88 -13.59 11.47
N PRO A 56 -14.50 -14.70 10.81
CA PRO A 56 -13.85 -14.59 9.49
C PRO A 56 -14.66 -13.80 8.47
N ALA A 57 -15.98 -13.88 8.53
CA ALA A 57 -16.86 -13.15 7.60
C ALA A 57 -16.87 -11.64 7.87
N GLN A 58 -16.55 -11.22 9.11
CA GLN A 58 -16.54 -9.82 9.51
C GLN A 58 -15.16 -9.23 9.57
N ARG A 59 -14.12 -10.01 9.21
CA ARG A 59 -12.74 -9.53 9.31
C ARG A 59 -12.51 -8.37 8.36
N GLY A 60 -11.87 -7.34 8.91
CA GLY A 60 -11.49 -6.17 8.14
C GLY A 60 -10.20 -5.60 8.66
N LEU A 61 -9.74 -4.56 8.01
CA LEU A 61 -8.57 -3.81 8.43
C LEU A 61 -9.00 -2.37 8.68
N ARG A 62 -8.75 -1.86 9.88
CA ARG A 62 -8.99 -0.45 10.18
C ARG A 62 -7.67 0.29 10.06
N VAL A 63 -7.67 1.30 9.20
CA VAL A 63 -6.48 2.11 8.93
C VAL A 63 -6.66 3.46 9.60
N TYR A 64 -5.68 3.86 10.41
CA TYR A 64 -5.66 5.16 11.07
C TYR A 64 -4.82 6.09 10.21
N LEU A 65 -5.47 7.05 9.56
CA LEU A 65 -4.83 7.94 8.61
C LEU A 65 -4.00 9.00 9.33
N LYS A 66 -3.01 9.52 8.63
CA LYS A 66 -2.06 10.49 9.20
C LYS A 66 -2.22 11.83 8.50
N TYR A 67 -2.25 12.89 9.30
CA TYR A 67 -2.33 14.25 8.82
C TYR A 67 -1.29 15.11 9.53
N SER A 68 -0.79 16.12 8.82
CA SER A 68 0.11 17.12 9.37
C SER A 68 -0.47 18.49 9.01
N GLN A 69 -0.88 19.27 10.02
CA GLN A 69 -1.50 20.57 9.81
C GLN A 69 -2.66 20.52 8.79
N LYS A 70 -3.53 19.52 8.95
CA LYS A 70 -4.70 19.25 8.08
C LYS A 70 -4.35 18.79 6.68
N THR A 71 -3.07 18.50 6.40
CA THR A 71 -2.63 17.99 5.12
C THR A 71 -2.43 16.46 5.23
N PRO A 72 -3.07 15.67 4.36
CA PRO A 72 -2.88 14.21 4.41
C PRO A 72 -1.43 13.82 4.12
N ALA A 73 -0.93 12.82 4.84
CA ALA A 73 0.38 12.24 4.55
C ALA A 73 0.37 11.50 3.22
N VAL A 74 -0.77 10.90 2.86
CA VAL A 74 -0.95 10.27 1.55
C VAL A 74 -1.57 11.30 0.61
N THR A 75 -0.80 11.76 -0.37
CA THR A 75 -1.30 12.66 -1.41
C THR A 75 -1.87 11.84 -2.57
N GLN A 76 -1.18 10.77 -2.95
CA GLN A 76 -1.59 9.94 -4.06
C GLN A 76 -1.21 8.48 -3.79
N LEU A 77 -2.09 7.58 -4.24
CA LEU A 77 -1.90 6.15 -4.16
C LEU A 77 -2.31 5.56 -5.51
N THR A 78 -1.36 5.02 -6.25
CA THR A 78 -1.60 4.52 -7.60
C THR A 78 -1.31 3.04 -7.68
N ARG A 79 -2.30 2.26 -8.09
CA ARG A 79 -2.17 0.84 -8.34
C ARG A 79 -1.31 0.62 -9.59
N VAL A 80 -0.27 -0.21 -9.50
CA VAL A 80 0.61 -0.53 -10.64
C VAL A 80 0.32 -1.93 -11.17
N SER A 81 0.61 -2.96 -10.38
CA SER A 81 0.35 -4.33 -10.76
C SER A 81 -1.13 -4.66 -10.52
N LYS A 82 -1.81 -5.22 -11.51
CA LYS A 82 -3.24 -5.51 -11.45
C LYS A 82 -3.50 -6.96 -11.82
N PRO A 83 -4.65 -7.53 -11.42
CA PRO A 83 -5.04 -8.84 -11.95
C PRO A 83 -5.06 -8.77 -13.48
N GLY A 84 -4.38 -9.71 -14.13
CA GLY A 84 -4.28 -9.74 -15.58
C GLY A 84 -3.18 -8.87 -16.18
N VAL A 85 -2.62 -7.93 -15.43
CA VAL A 85 -1.49 -7.09 -15.88
C VAL A 85 -0.51 -6.95 -14.73
N ARG A 86 0.33 -7.97 -14.55
CA ARG A 86 1.33 -7.97 -13.48
C ARG A 86 2.59 -7.24 -13.93
N VAL A 87 3.19 -6.47 -13.04
CA VAL A 87 4.37 -5.65 -13.34
C VAL A 87 5.52 -6.11 -12.46
N TYR A 88 6.55 -6.68 -13.08
CA TYR A 88 7.75 -7.14 -12.39
C TYR A 88 8.94 -6.32 -12.83
N ARG A 89 9.85 -6.03 -11.90
CA ARG A 89 11.07 -5.29 -12.20
C ARG A 89 12.26 -5.91 -11.49
N LYS A 90 13.41 -5.87 -12.15
CA LYS A 90 14.68 -6.24 -11.53
C LYS A 90 15.11 -5.16 -10.56
N ALA A 91 16.00 -5.50 -9.63
CA ALA A 91 16.51 -4.54 -8.65
C ALA A 91 17.06 -3.28 -9.30
N THR A 92 17.75 -3.43 -10.45
CA THR A 92 18.37 -2.30 -11.16
C THR A 92 17.38 -1.44 -11.93
N THR A 93 16.17 -1.93 -12.17
CA THR A 93 15.14 -1.20 -12.95
C THR A 93 13.95 -0.78 -12.12
N LEU A 94 14.04 -0.90 -10.80
CA LEU A 94 12.97 -0.45 -9.90
C LEU A 94 12.77 1.06 -10.04
N PRO A 95 11.50 1.51 -10.11
CA PRO A 95 11.23 2.92 -10.32
C PRO A 95 11.55 3.76 -9.08
N ARG A 96 11.91 5.01 -9.33
CA ARG A 96 12.09 6.00 -8.28
C ARG A 96 10.90 6.94 -8.33
N ILE A 97 10.24 7.14 -7.20
CA ILE A 97 9.00 7.90 -7.15
C ILE A 97 9.30 9.32 -6.68
N LEU A 98 8.99 10.31 -7.52
CA LEU A 98 9.20 11.74 -7.22
C LEU A 98 10.61 12.02 -6.69
N GLY A 99 11.64 11.47 -7.34
CA GLY A 99 13.02 11.70 -6.94
C GLY A 99 13.37 11.18 -5.54
N GLY A 100 12.61 10.21 -5.03
CA GLY A 100 12.83 9.63 -3.72
C GLY A 100 11.92 10.15 -2.63
N LEU A 101 11.03 11.11 -2.94
CA LEU A 101 10.05 11.60 -1.98
C LEU A 101 8.89 10.62 -1.79
N GLY A 102 8.57 9.85 -2.85
CA GLY A 102 7.56 8.82 -2.77
C GLY A 102 8.17 7.45 -2.64
N VAL A 103 7.32 6.44 -2.59
CA VAL A 103 7.69 5.04 -2.35
C VAL A 103 6.95 4.15 -3.33
N ALA A 104 7.64 3.15 -3.86
CA ALA A 104 6.99 2.04 -4.55
C ALA A 104 6.99 0.84 -3.60
N VAL A 105 5.84 0.21 -3.44
CA VAL A 105 5.73 -1.00 -2.61
C VAL A 105 5.97 -2.20 -3.51
N VAL A 106 6.96 -3.01 -3.16
CA VAL A 106 7.42 -4.13 -3.98
C VAL A 106 7.26 -5.43 -3.20
N SER A 107 6.65 -6.42 -3.84
CA SER A 107 6.54 -7.77 -3.27
C SER A 107 7.72 -8.59 -3.77
N THR A 108 8.58 -9.01 -2.85
CA THR A 108 9.78 -9.76 -3.17
C THR A 108 9.75 -11.14 -2.51
N SER A 109 10.71 -11.99 -2.87
CA SER A 109 10.86 -13.29 -2.23
C SER A 109 11.21 -13.19 -0.74
N ARG A 110 11.69 -12.02 -0.30
CA ARG A 110 12.00 -11.75 1.12
C ARG A 110 10.92 -10.93 1.81
N GLY A 111 9.76 -10.76 1.19
CA GLY A 111 8.64 -10.06 1.77
C GLY A 111 8.33 -8.74 1.08
N MET A 112 7.38 -8.03 1.64
CA MET A 112 6.95 -6.74 1.13
C MET A 112 7.92 -5.66 1.60
N MET A 113 8.36 -4.81 0.68
CA MET A 113 9.33 -3.76 1.01
C MET A 113 9.22 -2.59 0.03
N THR A 114 9.97 -1.52 0.30
CA THR A 114 10.06 -0.39 -0.62
C THR A 114 11.04 -0.70 -1.74
N GLU A 115 10.96 0.06 -2.85
CA GLU A 115 11.93 -0.07 -3.95
C GLU A 115 13.35 0.22 -3.49
N ARG A 116 13.50 1.11 -2.50
CA ARG A 116 14.82 1.44 -1.95
C ARG A 116 15.41 0.25 -1.20
N GLU A 117 14.61 -0.40 -0.37
CA GLU A 117 15.05 -1.59 0.36
C GLU A 117 15.38 -2.73 -0.59
N ALA A 118 14.54 -2.93 -1.60
CA ALA A 118 14.77 -3.98 -2.60
C ALA A 118 16.05 -3.73 -3.39
N TYR A 119 16.29 -2.48 -3.76
CA TYR A 119 17.52 -2.10 -4.45
C TYR A 119 18.76 -2.38 -3.58
N GLN A 120 18.70 -2.02 -2.30
CA GLN A 120 19.80 -2.26 -1.37
C GLN A 120 20.09 -3.74 -1.17
N GLN A 121 19.08 -4.57 -1.24
CA GLN A 121 19.21 -6.01 -1.10
C GLN A 121 19.48 -6.72 -2.42
N HIS A 122 19.59 -5.97 -3.52
CA HIS A 122 19.81 -6.49 -4.88
C HIS A 122 18.76 -7.52 -5.27
N ILE A 123 17.50 -7.24 -4.94
CA ILE A 123 16.39 -8.14 -5.19
C ILE A 123 15.29 -7.41 -5.97
N GLY A 124 14.75 -8.06 -7.00
CA GLY A 124 13.62 -7.53 -7.73
C GLY A 124 12.32 -8.13 -7.25
N GLY A 125 11.22 -7.70 -7.82
CA GLY A 125 9.93 -8.23 -7.46
C GLY A 125 8.78 -7.58 -8.22
N GLU A 126 7.58 -7.85 -7.73
CA GLU A 126 6.35 -7.28 -8.30
C GLU A 126 6.09 -5.91 -7.70
N VAL A 127 5.97 -4.90 -8.57
CA VAL A 127 5.68 -3.53 -8.13
C VAL A 127 4.16 -3.41 -7.97
N LEU A 128 3.71 -3.27 -6.73
CA LEU A 128 2.28 -3.29 -6.41
C LEU A 128 1.63 -1.92 -6.55
N CYS A 129 2.24 -0.89 -6.01
CA CYS A 129 1.67 0.45 -6.03
C CYS A 129 2.75 1.51 -5.80
N TYR A 130 2.40 2.75 -6.16
CA TYR A 130 3.18 3.94 -5.83
C TYR A 130 2.41 4.75 -4.80
N VAL A 131 3.14 5.37 -3.86
CA VAL A 131 2.55 6.24 -2.85
C VAL A 131 3.44 7.47 -2.65
N TRP A 132 2.80 8.64 -2.54
CA TRP A 132 3.49 9.88 -2.18
C TRP A 132 2.54 10.87 -1.54
#